data_31636e23bc24abebbae5d0fb576e1081
#
_entry.id   31636e23bc24abebbae5d0fb576e1081
#
_cell.length_a   1.000
_cell.length_b   1.000
_cell.length_c   1.000
_cell.angle_alpha   90.00
_cell.angle_beta   90.00
_cell.angle_gamma   90.00
#
_symmetry.space_group_name_H-M   'P 1'
#
loop_
_entity.id
_entity.type
_entity.pdbx_description
1 polymer ?
#
loop_
_entity_poly.entity_id
_entity_poly.type
_entity_poly.pdbx_seq_one_letter_code
_entity_poly.pdbx_strand_id
1 'polypeptide(L)'
;MKDLPREVEIYKQTPEFNNETVPKGLLKAHQTKEGTWGKIIVLEGKLRYRILEPEVEVIDLSPEKHGVVEPTILHEVEPLTDMRFYVEFYR
;
A
#
# COMPACT_ATOMS: atom_id res chain seq x y z
N MET A 1 -4.21 3.25 10.97
CA MET A 1 -3.57 2.15 10.22
C MET A 1 -3.12 1.08 11.20
N LYS A 2 -3.48 -0.16 10.94
CA LYS A 2 -3.09 -1.28 11.79
C LYS A 2 -1.73 -1.83 11.42
N ASP A 3 -1.10 -2.55 12.33
CA ASP A 3 0.14 -3.26 12.05
C ASP A 3 -0.15 -4.62 11.43
N LEU A 4 0.82 -5.18 10.72
CA LEU A 4 0.72 -6.55 10.22
C LEU A 4 0.61 -7.53 11.39
N PRO A 5 -0.30 -8.52 11.33
CA PRO A 5 -0.35 -9.57 12.33
C PRO A 5 0.97 -10.36 12.36
N ARG A 6 1.33 -10.89 13.51
CA ARG A 6 2.57 -11.68 13.66
C ARG A 6 2.53 -13.01 12.93
N GLU A 7 1.33 -13.56 12.77
CA GLU A 7 1.14 -14.90 12.22
C GLU A 7 1.13 -14.96 10.69
N VAL A 8 1.10 -13.79 10.02
CA VAL A 8 1.10 -13.76 8.55
C VAL A 8 2.53 -13.77 8.01
N GLU A 9 2.70 -14.38 6.85
CA GLU A 9 4.00 -14.50 6.18
C GLU A 9 3.91 -13.98 4.76
N ILE A 10 4.99 -13.40 4.27
CA ILE A 10 5.09 -12.96 2.89
C ILE A 10 4.98 -14.15 1.96
N TYR A 11 4.18 -14.02 0.90
CA TYR A 11 4.08 -15.07 -0.12
C TYR A 11 4.20 -14.54 -1.54
N LYS A 12 4.16 -13.21 -1.72
CA LYS A 12 4.23 -12.60 -3.03
C LYS A 12 4.71 -11.15 -2.89
N GLN A 13 5.37 -10.66 -3.93
CA GLN A 13 5.85 -9.30 -3.98
C GLN A 13 5.65 -8.76 -5.39
N THR A 14 5.23 -7.50 -5.51
CA THR A 14 5.13 -6.85 -6.82
C THR A 14 6.50 -6.44 -7.33
N PRO A 15 6.60 -6.16 -8.64
CA PRO A 15 7.73 -5.38 -9.13
C PRO A 15 7.77 -4.00 -8.49
N GLU A 16 8.89 -3.33 -8.63
CA GLU A 16 9.02 -1.94 -8.22
C GLU A 16 8.28 -1.03 -9.20
N PHE A 17 7.49 -0.09 -8.66
CA PHE A 17 6.75 0.89 -9.45
C PHE A 17 7.33 2.29 -9.26
N ASN A 18 7.21 3.11 -10.30
CA ASN A 18 7.49 4.54 -10.23
C ASN A 18 6.26 5.32 -10.74
N ASN A 19 6.39 6.64 -10.90
CA ASN A 19 5.27 7.48 -11.34
C ASN A 19 4.71 7.09 -12.71
N GLU A 20 5.53 6.49 -13.57
CA GLU A 20 5.12 6.08 -14.92
C GLU A 20 4.57 4.66 -14.97
N THR A 21 5.02 3.79 -14.06
CA THR A 21 4.70 2.37 -14.10
C THR A 21 3.65 1.94 -13.08
N VAL A 22 3.29 2.80 -12.13
CA VAL A 22 2.27 2.45 -11.13
C VAL A 22 0.97 2.08 -11.83
N PRO A 23 0.38 0.91 -11.52
CA PRO A 23 -0.87 0.50 -12.14
C PRO A 23 -1.99 1.49 -11.82
N LYS A 24 -2.79 1.83 -12.83
CA LYS A 24 -3.91 2.77 -12.66
C LYS A 24 -4.92 2.29 -11.62
N GLY A 25 -5.07 0.98 -11.48
CA GLY A 25 -5.95 0.41 -10.47
C GLY A 25 -5.56 0.76 -9.04
N LEU A 26 -4.26 1.00 -8.78
CA LEU A 26 -3.79 1.38 -7.45
C LEU A 26 -4.09 2.85 -7.12
N LEU A 27 -4.29 3.68 -8.15
CA LEU A 27 -4.60 5.10 -7.99
C LEU A 27 -6.08 5.36 -7.72
N LYS A 28 -6.90 4.33 -7.79
CA LYS A 28 -8.35 4.37 -7.55
C LYS A 28 -8.68 3.44 -6.40
N ALA A 29 -9.86 3.59 -5.83
CA ALA A 29 -10.34 2.72 -4.76
C ALA A 29 -10.23 1.24 -5.19
N HIS A 30 -9.50 0.48 -4.42
CA HIS A 30 -9.32 -0.96 -4.64
C HIS A 30 -9.12 -1.63 -3.29
N GLN A 31 -9.11 -2.97 -3.28
CA GLN A 31 -8.95 -3.73 -2.06
C GLN A 31 -8.22 -5.05 -2.34
N THR A 32 -7.61 -5.61 -1.30
CA THR A 32 -7.10 -6.97 -1.37
C THR A 32 -8.23 -7.94 -1.04
N LYS A 33 -8.05 -9.20 -1.42
CA LYS A 33 -9.04 -10.23 -1.09
C LYS A 33 -8.96 -10.62 0.38
N GLU A 34 -10.00 -11.29 0.85
CA GLU A 34 -10.07 -11.80 2.22
C GLU A 34 -8.83 -12.61 2.58
N GLY A 35 -8.29 -12.37 3.76
CA GLY A 35 -7.11 -13.05 4.28
C GLY A 35 -5.77 -12.53 3.76
N THR A 36 -5.78 -11.61 2.79
CA THR A 36 -4.55 -11.08 2.21
C THR A 36 -4.24 -9.68 2.75
N TRP A 37 -3.11 -9.56 3.43
CA TRP A 37 -2.56 -8.30 3.91
C TRP A 37 -1.54 -7.77 2.91
N GLY A 38 -1.34 -6.46 2.90
CA GLY A 38 -0.31 -5.83 2.08
C GLY A 38 0.60 -4.95 2.93
N LYS A 39 1.82 -4.79 2.45
CA LYS A 39 2.76 -3.82 3.01
C LYS A 39 3.31 -3.00 1.87
N ILE A 40 3.08 -1.68 1.94
CA ILE A 40 3.56 -0.74 0.93
C ILE A 40 4.92 -0.23 1.39
N ILE A 41 5.95 -0.50 0.59
CA ILE A 41 7.33 -0.11 0.92
C ILE A 41 7.78 0.94 -0.07
N VAL A 42 7.95 2.17 0.40
CA VAL A 42 8.44 3.28 -0.40
C VAL A 42 9.96 3.29 -0.33
N LEU A 43 10.61 3.28 -1.50
CA LEU A 43 12.07 3.29 -1.62
C LEU A 43 12.60 4.71 -1.80
N GLU A 44 11.86 5.57 -2.49
CA GLU A 44 12.18 6.97 -2.75
C GLU A 44 10.94 7.81 -2.77
N GLY A 45 11.06 9.06 -2.35
CA GLY A 45 10.00 10.05 -2.46
C GLY A 45 8.87 9.83 -1.46
N LYS A 46 7.69 10.32 -1.83
CA LYS A 46 6.51 10.26 -0.97
C LYS A 46 5.30 9.78 -1.74
N LEU A 47 4.53 8.93 -1.07
CA LEU A 47 3.31 8.33 -1.60
C LEU A 47 2.19 8.55 -0.59
N ARG A 48 1.11 9.20 -1.00
CA ARG A 48 -0.05 9.37 -0.13
C ARG A 48 -0.91 8.11 -0.17
N TYR A 49 -1.21 7.57 0.98
CA TYR A 49 -2.01 6.37 1.15
C TYR A 49 -3.30 6.76 1.86
N ARG A 50 -4.45 6.56 1.17
CA ARG A 50 -5.78 6.83 1.72
C ARG A 50 -6.49 5.52 1.97
N ILE A 51 -6.84 5.29 3.23
CA ILE A 51 -7.73 4.21 3.65
C ILE A 51 -9.12 4.81 3.62
N LEU A 52 -10.04 4.21 2.85
CA LEU A 52 -11.33 4.81 2.55
C LEU A 52 -12.46 4.35 3.47
N GLU A 53 -12.25 3.28 4.24
CA GLU A 53 -13.29 2.74 5.12
C GLU A 53 -12.70 2.07 6.37
N PRO A 54 -13.45 1.96 7.47
CA PRO A 54 -14.80 2.52 7.65
C PRO A 54 -14.80 4.05 7.68
N GLU A 55 -13.68 4.68 8.01
CA GLU A 55 -13.48 6.12 7.99
C GLU A 55 -12.25 6.45 7.16
N VAL A 56 -12.23 7.62 6.54
CA VAL A 56 -11.08 8.02 5.74
C VAL A 56 -9.89 8.31 6.66
N GLU A 57 -8.77 7.67 6.37
CA GLU A 57 -7.49 7.90 7.03
C GLU A 57 -6.45 8.19 5.97
N VAL A 58 -5.69 9.26 6.12
CA VAL A 58 -4.66 9.66 5.16
C VAL A 58 -3.30 9.58 5.82
N ILE A 59 -2.38 8.84 5.20
CA ILE A 59 -1.02 8.67 5.70
C ILE A 59 -0.06 8.95 4.54
N ASP A 60 0.90 9.84 4.76
CA ASP A 60 1.96 10.08 3.78
C ASP A 60 3.12 9.12 4.07
N LEU A 61 3.34 8.21 3.13
CA LEU A 61 4.37 7.19 3.25
C LEU A 61 5.69 7.70 2.68
N SER A 62 6.78 7.23 3.25
CA SER A 62 8.15 7.58 2.87
C SER A 62 9.04 6.36 3.12
N PRO A 63 10.34 6.42 2.77
CA PRO A 63 11.25 5.32 3.10
C PRO A 63 11.29 4.99 4.59
N GLU A 64 10.95 5.93 5.45
CA GLU A 64 10.93 5.75 6.90
C GLU A 64 9.57 5.31 7.44
N LYS A 65 8.53 5.28 6.59
CA LYS A 65 7.18 4.94 7.02
C LYS A 65 6.46 4.09 6.00
N HIS A 66 6.32 2.81 6.30
CA HIS A 66 5.59 1.84 5.46
C HIS A 66 4.09 1.93 5.68
N GLY A 67 3.32 1.52 4.66
CA GLY A 67 1.87 1.40 4.77
C GLY A 67 1.47 -0.06 4.99
N VAL A 68 0.41 -0.27 5.77
CA VAL A 68 -0.17 -1.60 5.96
C VAL A 68 -1.58 -1.61 5.41
N VAL A 69 -1.86 -2.59 4.56
CA VAL A 69 -3.16 -2.77 3.90
C VAL A 69 -3.88 -3.93 4.56
N GLU A 70 -5.04 -3.63 5.17
CA GLU A 70 -5.91 -4.67 5.73
C GLU A 70 -6.69 -5.38 4.62
N PRO A 71 -6.96 -6.68 4.79
CA PRO A 71 -7.80 -7.42 3.82
C PRO A 71 -9.14 -6.74 3.60
N THR A 72 -9.60 -6.67 2.36
CA THR A 72 -10.94 -6.21 1.96
C THR A 72 -11.26 -4.73 2.22
N ILE A 73 -10.36 -3.95 2.77
CA ILE A 73 -10.58 -2.53 3.04
C ILE A 73 -10.22 -1.70 1.81
N LEU A 74 -11.18 -0.89 1.33
CA LEU A 74 -10.94 -0.02 0.18
C LEU A 74 -9.89 1.03 0.50
N HIS A 75 -8.96 1.22 -0.42
CA HIS A 75 -7.88 2.19 -0.29
C HIS A 75 -7.38 2.63 -1.67
N GLU A 76 -6.58 3.67 -1.69
CA GLU A 76 -5.95 4.19 -2.90
C GLU A 76 -4.63 4.86 -2.57
N VAL A 77 -3.77 5.02 -3.57
CA VAL A 77 -2.50 5.73 -3.42
C VAL A 77 -2.38 6.86 -4.42
N GLU A 78 -1.58 7.86 -4.07
CA GLU A 78 -1.32 9.02 -4.92
C GLU A 78 0.15 9.43 -4.77
N PRO A 79 0.94 9.45 -5.86
CA PRO A 79 2.29 9.98 -5.80
C PRO A 79 2.29 11.47 -5.44
N LEU A 80 3.12 11.86 -4.48
CA LEU A 80 3.27 13.26 -4.09
C LEU A 80 4.52 13.90 -4.70
N THR A 81 5.52 13.07 -5.00
CA THR A 81 6.79 13.47 -5.61
C THR A 81 7.17 12.43 -6.64
N ASP A 82 8.32 12.56 -7.28
CA ASP A 82 8.93 11.42 -7.95
C ASP A 82 9.18 10.36 -6.89
N MET A 83 8.73 9.13 -7.13
CA MET A 83 8.74 8.09 -6.12
C MET A 83 9.00 6.71 -6.71
N ARG A 84 9.42 5.78 -5.87
CA ARG A 84 9.52 4.35 -6.18
C ARG A 84 8.97 3.57 -5.00
N PHE A 85 8.17 2.56 -5.26
CA PHE A 85 7.63 1.68 -4.22
C PHE A 85 7.32 0.30 -4.77
N TYR A 86 7.15 -0.64 -3.88
CA TYR A 86 6.61 -1.97 -4.20
C TYR A 86 5.70 -2.43 -3.06
N VAL A 87 4.98 -3.51 -3.30
CA VAL A 87 4.04 -4.06 -2.32
C VAL A 87 4.39 -5.52 -2.04
N GLU A 88 4.47 -5.86 -0.76
CA GLU A 88 4.59 -7.24 -0.30
C GLU A 88 3.23 -7.72 0.15
N PHE A 89 2.85 -8.94 -0.23
CA PHE A 89 1.59 -9.56 0.19
C PHE A 89 1.86 -10.64 1.21
N TYR A 90 1.02 -10.66 2.24
CA TYR A 90 1.11 -11.55 3.38
C TYR A 90 -0.20 -12.30 3.59
N ARG A 91 -0.11 -13.51 4.10
CA ARG A 91 -1.29 -14.30 4.47
C ARG A 91 -0.98 -15.38 5.50
#